data_d8503f21b0d333336296d45156798049
#
_entry.id   d8503f21b0d333336296d45156798049
#
_cell.length_a   1.000
_cell.length_b   1.000
_cell.length_c   1.000
_cell.angle_alpha   90.00
_cell.angle_beta   90.00
_cell.angle_gamma   90.00
#
_symmetry.space_group_name_H-M   'P 1'
#
loop_
_entity.id
_entity.type
_entity.pdbx_description
1 polymer ?
#
loop_
_entity_poly.entity_id
_entity_poly.type
_entity_poly.pdbx_seq_one_letter_code
_entity_poly.pdbx_strand_id
1 'polypeptide(L)'
;RLSAVVSVMVGFIVMLSDMFSRIIFWGGGRNRDNDNSRGNAILMIIGLICLILSPIFGSLMQLAISRKREFLADATAIEFTRNPDGLISALLKISGDPNELKVANNATENMYIVNPFRGKKSSSSLWSTHPSIEDRVEALRNLK
;
A
#
# COMPACT_ATOMS: atom_id res chain seq x y z
N ARG A 1 -6.14 -12.16 -9.87
CA ARG A 1 -6.97 -11.26 -10.72
C ARG A 1 -7.09 -9.86 -10.14
N LEU A 2 -7.26 -9.69 -8.82
CA LEU A 2 -7.36 -8.36 -8.20
C LEU A 2 -6.04 -7.55 -8.32
N SER A 3 -4.89 -8.20 -8.14
CA SER A 3 -3.58 -7.55 -8.28
C SER A 3 -3.33 -7.02 -9.69
N ALA A 4 -3.78 -7.74 -10.71
CA ALA A 4 -3.67 -7.28 -12.09
C ALA A 4 -4.53 -6.03 -12.34
N VAL A 5 -5.77 -5.99 -11.81
CA VAL A 5 -6.65 -4.81 -11.91
C VAL A 5 -6.02 -3.61 -11.21
N VAL A 6 -5.46 -3.80 -10.02
CA VAL A 6 -4.78 -2.73 -9.27
C VAL A 6 -3.56 -2.21 -10.02
N SER A 7 -2.74 -3.12 -10.60
CA SER A 7 -1.57 -2.71 -11.40
C SER A 7 -1.97 -1.91 -12.64
N VAL A 8 -3.06 -2.30 -13.31
CA VAL A 8 -3.60 -1.55 -14.46
C VAL A 8 -4.10 -0.17 -14.03
N MET A 9 -4.83 -0.08 -12.90
CA MET A 9 -5.32 1.21 -12.39
C MET A 9 -4.17 2.14 -11.98
N VAL A 10 -3.14 1.60 -11.32
CA VAL A 10 -1.94 2.39 -10.98
C VAL A 10 -1.21 2.85 -12.24
N GLY A 11 -1.05 1.97 -13.24
CA GLY A 11 -0.47 2.33 -14.53
C GLY A 11 -1.27 3.43 -15.24
N PHE A 12 -2.60 3.36 -15.18
CA PHE A 12 -3.49 4.38 -15.75
C PHE A 12 -3.34 5.73 -15.05
N ILE A 13 -3.26 5.75 -13.71
CA ILE A 13 -3.03 6.98 -12.93
C ILE A 13 -1.68 7.61 -13.28
N VAL A 14 -0.62 6.79 -13.39
CA VAL A 14 0.71 7.26 -13.80
C VAL A 14 0.67 7.85 -15.21
N MET A 15 0.00 7.20 -16.15
CA MET A 15 -0.16 7.68 -17.52
C MET A 15 -0.94 8.98 -17.60
N LEU A 16 -2.00 9.12 -16.80
CA LEU A 16 -2.76 10.38 -16.70
C LEU A 16 -1.90 11.50 -16.11
N SER A 17 -1.09 11.20 -15.08
CA SER A 17 -0.17 12.18 -14.49
C SER A 17 0.89 12.64 -15.50
N ASP A 18 1.45 11.72 -16.30
CA ASP A 18 2.42 12.07 -17.36
C ASP A 18 1.76 12.90 -18.46
N MET A 19 0.56 12.53 -18.89
CA MET A 19 -0.20 13.29 -19.88
C MET A 19 -0.55 14.69 -19.36
N PHE A 20 -0.96 14.81 -18.09
CA PHE A 20 -1.30 16.08 -17.46
C PHE A 20 -0.05 16.97 -17.29
N SER A 21 1.08 16.40 -16.89
CA SER A 21 2.35 17.13 -16.84
C SER A 21 2.78 17.63 -18.22
N ARG A 22 2.64 16.81 -19.27
CA ARG A 22 2.92 17.24 -20.65
C ARG A 22 2.01 18.38 -21.09
N ILE A 23 0.73 18.35 -20.78
CA ILE A 23 -0.22 19.42 -21.09
C ILE A 23 0.17 20.73 -20.39
N ILE A 24 0.58 20.65 -19.10
CA ILE A 24 1.01 21.82 -18.34
C ILE A 24 2.33 22.38 -18.89
N PHE A 25 3.34 21.49 -19.14
CA PHE A 25 4.66 21.94 -19.58
C PHE A 25 4.70 22.35 -21.06
N TRP A 26 3.92 21.71 -21.93
CA TRP A 26 3.90 22.02 -23.37
C TRP A 26 2.68 22.84 -23.81
N GLY A 27 1.57 22.80 -23.08
CA GLY A 27 0.36 23.57 -23.38
C GLY A 27 0.41 25.03 -22.90
N GLY A 28 1.31 25.38 -21.98
CA GLY A 28 1.50 26.73 -21.45
C GLY A 28 2.22 27.72 -22.37
N GLY A 29 2.55 27.31 -23.61
CA GLY A 29 3.35 28.11 -24.54
C GLY A 29 2.58 28.98 -25.55
N ARG A 30 1.26 28.98 -25.55
CA ARG A 30 0.52 29.63 -26.68
C ARG A 30 -0.78 30.31 -26.29
N ASN A 31 -0.77 31.16 -25.26
CA ASN A 31 -1.67 32.33 -25.22
C ASN A 31 -1.14 33.33 -24.19
N ARG A 32 -0.35 34.26 -24.68
CA ARG A 32 -0.05 35.55 -24.05
C ARG A 32 -1.22 36.48 -24.31
N ASP A 33 -2.30 36.31 -23.60
CA ASP A 33 -3.27 37.38 -23.42
C ASP A 33 -3.58 37.54 -21.94
N ASN A 34 -3.29 38.71 -21.53
CA ASN A 34 -3.16 39.40 -20.29
C ASN A 34 -4.51 39.42 -19.54
N ASP A 35 -4.77 38.51 -18.60
CA ASP A 35 -5.57 38.80 -17.38
C ASP A 35 -5.76 37.63 -16.40
N ASN A 36 -5.31 36.41 -16.72
CA ASN A 36 -5.47 35.22 -15.85
C ASN A 36 -4.16 34.61 -15.32
N SER A 37 -3.10 35.43 -15.23
CA SER A 37 -1.78 34.89 -14.83
C SER A 37 -1.78 34.32 -13.41
N ARG A 38 -2.60 34.85 -12.49
CA ARG A 38 -2.76 34.34 -11.12
C ARG A 38 -3.48 32.99 -11.07
N GLY A 39 -4.53 32.81 -11.88
CA GLY A 39 -5.28 31.54 -11.95
C GLY A 39 -4.40 30.40 -12.50
N ASN A 40 -3.61 30.69 -13.55
CA ASN A 40 -2.68 29.72 -14.13
C ASN A 40 -1.54 29.33 -13.17
N ALA A 41 -1.01 30.28 -12.40
CA ALA A 41 0.02 30.01 -11.40
C ALA A 41 -0.52 29.12 -10.26
N ILE A 42 -1.74 29.34 -9.79
CA ILE A 42 -2.40 28.52 -8.77
C ILE A 42 -2.61 27.09 -9.28
N LEU A 43 -3.12 26.94 -10.50
CA LEU A 43 -3.33 25.63 -11.12
C LEU A 43 -2.00 24.88 -11.32
N MET A 44 -0.93 25.57 -11.67
CA MET A 44 0.41 25.00 -11.81
C MET A 44 0.95 24.50 -10.47
N ILE A 45 0.76 25.26 -9.40
CA ILE A 45 1.18 24.87 -8.04
C ILE A 45 0.38 23.65 -7.57
N ILE A 46 -0.95 23.66 -7.77
CA ILE A 46 -1.81 22.51 -7.41
C ILE A 46 -1.38 21.28 -8.22
N GLY A 47 -1.14 21.41 -9.52
CA GLY A 47 -0.67 20.31 -10.37
C GLY A 47 0.66 19.74 -9.92
N LEU A 48 1.61 20.59 -9.52
CA LEU A 48 2.90 20.17 -8.99
C LEU A 48 2.74 19.41 -7.67
N ILE A 49 1.90 19.89 -6.77
CA ILE A 49 1.60 19.21 -5.51
C ILE A 49 0.97 17.83 -5.79
N CYS A 50 -0.02 17.77 -6.68
CA CYS A 50 -0.64 16.49 -7.07
C CYS A 50 0.36 15.52 -7.71
N LEU A 51 1.29 16.01 -8.51
CA LEU A 51 2.34 15.20 -9.15
C LEU A 51 3.24 14.53 -8.10
N ILE A 52 3.63 15.28 -7.06
CA ILE A 52 4.48 14.77 -5.96
C ILE A 52 3.70 13.81 -5.05
N LEU A 53 2.44 14.11 -4.75
CA LEU A 53 1.63 13.31 -3.84
C LEU A 53 1.08 12.03 -4.49
N SER A 54 0.87 12.02 -5.81
CA SER A 54 0.27 10.89 -6.53
C SER A 54 1.00 9.55 -6.28
N PRO A 55 2.34 9.43 -6.42
CA PRO A 55 3.03 8.17 -6.16
C PRO A 55 2.95 7.74 -4.69
N ILE A 56 2.89 8.69 -3.76
CA ILE A 56 2.75 8.42 -2.32
C ILE A 56 1.38 7.77 -2.06
N PHE A 57 0.30 8.38 -2.57
CA PHE A 57 -1.05 7.82 -2.46
C PHE A 57 -1.18 6.45 -3.15
N GLY A 58 -0.59 6.28 -4.32
CA GLY A 58 -0.56 5.00 -5.03
C GLY A 58 0.09 3.90 -4.19
N SER A 59 1.24 4.18 -3.58
CA SER A 59 1.94 3.24 -2.70
C SER A 59 1.12 2.89 -1.46
N LEU A 60 0.53 3.89 -0.78
CA LEU A 60 -0.34 3.66 0.38
C LEU A 60 -1.56 2.82 0.04
N MET A 61 -2.15 3.03 -1.14
CA MET A 61 -3.27 2.24 -1.62
C MET A 61 -2.89 0.76 -1.86
N GLN A 62 -1.74 0.52 -2.47
CA GLN A 62 -1.21 -0.83 -2.67
C GLN A 62 -1.00 -1.56 -1.33
N LEU A 63 -0.40 -0.88 -0.34
CA LEU A 63 -0.20 -1.43 1.00
C LEU A 63 -1.52 -1.73 1.72
N ALA A 64 -2.52 -0.84 1.59
CA ALA A 64 -3.84 -1.05 2.18
C ALA A 64 -4.56 -2.25 1.58
N ILE A 65 -4.46 -2.45 0.26
CA ILE A 65 -5.04 -3.60 -0.44
C ILE A 65 -4.31 -4.89 -0.03
N SER A 66 -2.99 -4.87 0.08
CA SER A 66 -2.19 -6.01 0.53
C SER A 66 -2.65 -6.48 1.92
N ARG A 67 -2.78 -5.57 2.88
CA ARG A 67 -3.28 -5.87 4.24
C ARG A 67 -4.70 -6.46 4.23
N LYS A 68 -5.62 -5.89 3.43
CA LYS A 68 -6.98 -6.44 3.29
C LYS A 68 -7.00 -7.86 2.74
N ARG A 69 -6.07 -8.20 1.84
CA ARG A 69 -5.94 -9.57 1.32
C ARG A 69 -5.50 -10.56 2.39
N GLU A 70 -4.67 -10.17 3.32
CA GLU A 70 -4.27 -11.03 4.44
C GLU A 70 -5.44 -11.30 5.39
N PHE A 71 -6.20 -10.27 5.76
CA PHE A 71 -7.43 -10.48 6.55
C PHE A 71 -8.43 -11.38 5.84
N LEU A 72 -8.59 -11.23 4.53
CA LEU A 72 -9.47 -12.09 3.74
C LEU A 72 -8.95 -13.53 3.68
N ALA A 73 -7.63 -13.73 3.56
CA ALA A 73 -7.01 -15.04 3.58
C ALA A 73 -7.21 -15.72 4.94
N ASP A 74 -7.03 -14.98 6.04
CA ASP A 74 -7.27 -15.46 7.39
C ASP A 74 -8.74 -15.87 7.59
N ALA A 75 -9.69 -15.04 7.19
CA ALA A 75 -11.12 -15.34 7.27
C ALA A 75 -11.48 -16.59 6.43
N THR A 76 -10.95 -16.70 5.22
CA THR A 76 -11.15 -17.86 4.35
C THR A 76 -10.54 -19.13 4.97
N ALA A 77 -9.37 -19.01 5.60
CA ALA A 77 -8.75 -20.15 6.29
C ALA A 77 -9.64 -20.66 7.44
N ILE A 78 -10.29 -19.75 8.18
CA ILE A 78 -11.24 -20.15 9.23
C ILE A 78 -12.49 -20.82 8.62
N GLU A 79 -13.01 -20.27 7.52
CA GLU A 79 -14.17 -20.85 6.84
C GLU A 79 -13.92 -22.32 6.47
N PHE A 80 -12.72 -22.63 5.96
CA PHE A 80 -12.33 -23.99 5.59
C PHE A 80 -11.99 -24.89 6.78
N THR A 81 -11.24 -24.38 7.75
CA THR A 81 -10.74 -25.18 8.87
C THR A 81 -11.69 -25.24 10.05
N ARG A 82 -12.59 -24.28 10.17
CA ARG A 82 -13.48 -24.04 11.33
C ARG A 82 -12.72 -24.02 12.67
N ASN A 83 -11.46 -23.61 12.63
CA ASN A 83 -10.57 -23.59 13.80
C ASN A 83 -9.81 -22.25 13.90
N PRO A 84 -10.48 -21.17 14.37
CA PRO A 84 -9.82 -19.88 14.58
C PRO A 84 -8.72 -19.93 15.62
N ASP A 85 -8.89 -20.70 16.69
CA ASP A 85 -7.90 -20.80 17.78
C ASP A 85 -6.58 -21.44 17.30
N GLY A 86 -6.66 -22.38 16.37
CA GLY A 86 -5.49 -22.98 15.73
C GLY A 86 -4.67 -21.94 14.94
N LEU A 87 -5.33 -21.13 14.13
CA LEU A 87 -4.66 -20.08 13.35
C LEU A 87 -4.09 -18.98 14.26
N ILE A 88 -4.83 -18.53 15.28
CA ILE A 88 -4.38 -17.56 16.28
C ILE A 88 -3.10 -18.07 16.98
N SER A 89 -3.11 -19.32 17.45
CA SER A 89 -1.94 -19.90 18.14
C SER A 89 -0.72 -20.00 17.23
N ALA A 90 -0.92 -20.34 15.95
CA ALA A 90 0.15 -20.37 14.95
C ALA A 90 0.75 -18.99 14.71
N LEU A 91 -0.08 -17.94 14.51
CA LEU A 91 0.37 -16.57 14.32
C LEU A 91 1.17 -16.06 15.53
N LEU A 92 0.67 -16.29 16.74
CA LEU A 92 1.36 -15.91 17.98
C LEU A 92 2.69 -16.65 18.13
N LYS A 93 2.74 -17.95 17.79
CA LYS A 93 3.97 -18.74 17.86
C LYS A 93 5.03 -18.23 16.87
N ILE A 94 4.65 -17.97 15.62
CA ILE A 94 5.57 -17.45 14.59
C ILE A 94 6.03 -16.04 14.99
N SER A 95 5.13 -15.21 15.50
CA SER A 95 5.49 -13.87 15.96
C SER A 95 6.41 -13.89 17.18
N GLY A 96 6.33 -14.89 18.03
CA GLY A 96 7.17 -15.06 19.22
C GLY A 96 8.57 -15.65 18.95
N ASP A 97 8.85 -16.14 17.75
CA ASP A 97 10.15 -16.77 17.43
C ASP A 97 11.27 -15.72 17.43
N PRO A 98 12.33 -15.86 18.24
CA PRO A 98 13.43 -14.91 18.32
C PRO A 98 14.42 -15.03 17.15
N ASN A 99 14.33 -16.07 16.33
CA ASN A 99 15.29 -16.32 15.27
C ASN A 99 15.07 -15.40 14.08
N GLU A 100 16.14 -14.73 13.65
CA GLU A 100 16.14 -13.94 12.41
C GLU A 100 16.39 -14.83 11.20
N LEU A 101 15.66 -14.60 10.13
CA LEU A 101 15.84 -15.31 8.87
C LEU A 101 17.01 -14.69 8.10
N LYS A 102 18.17 -15.35 8.14
CA LYS A 102 19.40 -14.89 7.47
C LYS A 102 19.30 -14.71 5.96
N VAL A 103 18.36 -15.37 5.32
CA VAL A 103 18.13 -15.34 3.85
C VAL A 103 17.08 -14.33 3.43
N ALA A 104 16.44 -13.64 4.37
CA ALA A 104 15.44 -12.63 4.06
C ALA A 104 16.08 -11.37 3.47
N ASN A 105 15.46 -10.81 2.44
CA ASN A 105 15.83 -9.52 1.86
C ASN A 105 14.58 -8.68 1.58
N ASN A 106 14.75 -7.39 1.32
CA ASN A 106 13.64 -6.47 1.09
C ASN A 106 12.73 -6.87 -0.10
N ALA A 107 13.27 -7.58 -1.09
CA ALA A 107 12.49 -8.04 -2.24
C ALA A 107 11.59 -9.24 -1.89
N THR A 108 11.98 -10.02 -0.88
CA THR A 108 11.23 -11.20 -0.42
C THR A 108 10.39 -10.95 0.82
N GLU A 109 10.46 -9.75 1.42
CA GLU A 109 9.72 -9.39 2.63
C GLU A 109 8.22 -9.72 2.53
N ASN A 110 7.61 -9.41 1.40
CA ASN A 110 6.18 -9.62 1.15
C ASN A 110 5.76 -11.09 1.02
N MET A 111 6.72 -12.02 0.97
CA MET A 111 6.46 -13.46 0.86
C MET A 111 6.37 -14.15 2.24
N TYR A 112 6.74 -13.45 3.30
CA TYR A 112 6.69 -13.97 4.66
C TYR A 112 5.36 -13.62 5.32
N ILE A 113 4.89 -14.48 6.21
CA ILE A 113 3.63 -14.27 6.98
C ILE A 113 3.83 -13.22 8.07
N VAL A 114 5.05 -13.11 8.58
CA VAL A 114 5.48 -12.13 9.59
C VAL A 114 6.74 -11.47 9.09
N ASN A 115 6.90 -10.17 9.34
CA ASN A 115 8.10 -9.44 8.92
C ASN A 115 9.37 -10.14 9.44
N PRO A 116 10.28 -10.59 8.55
CA PRO A 116 11.47 -11.32 8.91
C PRO A 116 12.56 -10.44 9.55
N PHE A 117 12.46 -9.11 9.42
CA PHE A 117 13.43 -8.14 9.93
C PHE A 117 13.08 -7.72 11.37
N ARG A 118 13.24 -8.60 12.33
CA ARG A 118 13.03 -8.30 13.75
C ARG A 118 14.12 -7.36 14.25
N GLY A 119 13.73 -6.31 14.97
CA GLY A 119 14.66 -5.35 15.59
C GLY A 119 14.70 -3.98 14.93
N LYS A 120 14.34 -3.82 13.68
CA LYS A 120 13.97 -2.49 13.16
C LYS A 120 12.56 -2.19 13.67
N LYS A 121 12.46 -1.25 14.62
CA LYS A 121 11.17 -0.69 15.06
C LYS A 121 10.28 -0.58 13.84
N SER A 122 9.15 -1.30 13.86
CA SER A 122 8.11 -1.17 12.87
C SER A 122 7.82 0.31 12.69
N SER A 123 8.43 0.91 11.66
CA SER A 123 8.15 2.28 11.28
C SER A 123 6.66 2.32 10.96
N SER A 124 5.96 3.24 11.57
CA SER A 124 4.54 3.53 11.50
C SER A 124 3.71 2.57 10.63
N SER A 125 2.65 2.01 11.20
CA SER A 125 1.76 1.01 10.58
C SER A 125 1.27 1.33 9.15
N LEU A 126 1.39 2.58 8.72
CA LEU A 126 0.99 3.04 7.39
C LEU A 126 1.88 2.49 6.25
N TRP A 127 3.18 2.36 6.48
CA TRP A 127 4.15 1.89 5.49
C TRP A 127 4.48 0.39 5.62
N SER A 128 3.86 -0.29 6.59
CA SER A 128 4.01 -1.74 6.73
C SER A 128 3.30 -2.47 5.60
N THR A 129 3.97 -3.44 5.00
CA THR A 129 3.41 -4.32 3.97
C THR A 129 2.40 -5.31 4.55
N HIS A 130 2.55 -5.64 5.84
CA HIS A 130 1.69 -6.58 6.57
C HIS A 130 0.90 -5.88 7.66
N PRO A 131 -0.33 -6.33 7.99
CA PRO A 131 -1.01 -5.92 9.19
C PRO A 131 -0.27 -6.42 10.43
N SER A 132 -0.48 -5.77 11.57
CA SER A 132 0.09 -6.26 12.82
C SER A 132 -0.50 -7.62 13.20
N ILE A 133 0.28 -8.43 13.91
CA ILE A 133 -0.23 -9.73 14.39
C ILE A 133 -1.37 -9.52 15.38
N GLU A 134 -1.30 -8.46 16.16
CA GLU A 134 -2.34 -8.07 17.10
C GLU A 134 -3.66 -7.78 16.38
N ASP A 135 -3.63 -6.99 15.29
CA ASP A 135 -4.83 -6.68 14.49
C ASP A 135 -5.41 -7.95 13.84
N ARG A 136 -4.55 -8.85 13.34
CA ARG A 136 -4.99 -10.12 12.76
C ARG A 136 -5.64 -11.02 13.80
N VAL A 137 -5.04 -11.15 14.98
CA VAL A 137 -5.58 -11.95 16.09
C VAL A 137 -6.92 -11.37 16.57
N GLU A 138 -7.03 -10.05 16.67
CA GLU A 138 -8.28 -9.39 17.05
C GLU A 138 -9.37 -9.65 15.99
N ALA A 139 -9.07 -9.47 14.72
CA ALA A 139 -10.00 -9.77 13.63
C ALA A 139 -10.48 -11.23 13.66
N LEU A 140 -9.55 -12.18 13.90
CA LEU A 140 -9.86 -13.61 14.01
C LEU A 140 -10.75 -13.94 15.22
N ARG A 141 -10.56 -13.26 16.35
CA ARG A 141 -11.42 -13.40 17.53
C ARG A 141 -12.84 -12.93 17.29
N ASN A 142 -13.00 -11.87 16.51
CA ASN A 142 -14.31 -11.31 16.16
C ASN A 142 -15.07 -12.16 15.13
N LEU A 143 -14.41 -13.11 14.47
CA LEU A 143 -15.04 -14.09 13.56
C LEU A 143 -15.46 -15.39 14.27
N LYS A 144 -15.18 -15.53 15.56
CA LYS A 144 -15.53 -16.69 16.38
C LYS A 144 -16.99 -16.62 16.85
#